data_1167268a59e333423150d5d7c6a9c259
#
_entry.id   1167268a59e333423150d5d7c6a9c259
#
_cell.length_a   1.000
_cell.length_b   1.000
_cell.length_c   1.000
_cell.angle_alpha   90.00
_cell.angle_beta   90.00
_cell.angle_gamma   90.00
#
_symmetry.space_group_name_H-M   'P 1'
#
loop_
_entity.id
_entity.type
_entity.pdbx_description
1 polymer ?
#
loop_
_entity_poly.entity_id
_entity_poly.type
_entity_poly.pdbx_seq_one_letter_code
_entity_poly.pdbx_strand_id
1 'polypeptide(L)'
;MVVIDQDGSGPGGSNQMAMMVMLQSPKVKVLGITMVSGNAWEPEEVQHTLRMLELIGRTDVPVAAGAVFPLVRTQEETMLEKPLTGSFEWYGAWGDLAAKTSAQAYHDALVLPAIEEGAPTTKPIDEDAAHFLVRQVRAHPHQVTIYAAGPLTNIALAISIDPQFAELAEGIVIMGGSLSPAGDDPEYATHPRHEFNFWWDPEAAHISLRANWKRIELTTVDISVKTFFTKEMQAEISKSKSLAAQYLTRYQPDGFYMWDELAAAAWIDPSIITKEETLYVDVDTTRGTNYGDTVTWTKENKPKYTLQPVHVWVDLDRKKFEGMFVGLMTGGK
;
A
#
# COMPACT_ATOMS: atom_id res chain seq x y z
N MET A 1 7.41 16.50 1.51
CA MET A 1 6.33 16.34 0.52
C MET A 1 6.18 14.86 0.21
N VAL A 2 4.99 14.40 -0.19
CA VAL A 2 4.76 12.99 -0.50
C VAL A 2 3.89 12.85 -1.74
N VAL A 3 4.16 11.83 -2.56
CA VAL A 3 3.20 11.23 -3.49
C VAL A 3 2.81 9.89 -2.90
N ILE A 4 1.51 9.62 -2.86
CA ILE A 4 0.92 8.39 -2.32
C ILE A 4 0.61 7.49 -3.51
N ASP A 5 1.18 6.28 -3.54
CA ASP A 5 0.86 5.22 -4.49
C ASP A 5 0.13 4.10 -3.75
N GLN A 6 -1.08 3.76 -4.18
CA GLN A 6 -2.00 2.93 -3.42
C GLN A 6 -2.93 2.07 -4.29
N ASP A 7 -3.39 0.96 -3.73
CA ASP A 7 -4.38 0.04 -4.30
C ASP A 7 -5.67 0.01 -3.46
N GLY A 8 -6.23 1.19 -3.22
CA GLY A 8 -7.30 1.40 -2.26
C GLY A 8 -8.68 0.99 -2.72
N SER A 9 -9.04 -0.28 -2.61
CA SER A 9 -10.43 -0.69 -2.70
C SER A 9 -11.24 -0.01 -1.58
N GLY A 10 -12.35 0.58 -1.87
CA GLY A 10 -13.19 1.25 -0.88
C GLY A 10 -14.55 0.55 -0.72
N PRO A 11 -15.47 1.16 0.03
CA PRO A 11 -15.21 2.27 0.96
C PRO A 11 -14.56 1.80 2.25
N GLY A 12 -13.69 2.61 2.82
CA GLY A 12 -12.90 2.25 4.01
C GLY A 12 -11.68 1.39 3.66
N GLY A 13 -11.25 0.54 4.58
CA GLY A 13 -10.05 -0.29 4.44
C GLY A 13 -8.75 0.41 4.85
N SER A 14 -7.70 -0.39 5.07
CA SER A 14 -6.38 0.06 5.50
C SER A 14 -5.81 1.12 4.54
N ASN A 15 -5.90 0.88 3.25
CA ASN A 15 -5.43 1.78 2.20
C ASN A 15 -6.02 3.19 2.30
N GLN A 16 -7.36 3.30 2.41
CA GLN A 16 -8.00 4.62 2.51
C GLN A 16 -7.75 5.27 3.86
N MET A 17 -7.66 4.50 4.95
CA MET A 17 -7.28 5.02 6.25
C MET A 17 -5.85 5.57 6.25
N ALA A 18 -4.91 4.92 5.58
CA ALA A 18 -3.53 5.40 5.43
C ALA A 18 -3.45 6.70 4.60
N MET A 19 -4.20 6.77 3.49
CA MET A 19 -4.31 8.03 2.74
C MET A 19 -4.83 9.15 3.64
N MET A 20 -5.86 8.90 4.47
CA MET A 20 -6.39 9.88 5.40
C MET A 20 -5.37 10.28 6.47
N VAL A 21 -4.53 9.38 6.99
CA VAL A 21 -3.44 9.71 7.92
C VAL A 21 -2.55 10.82 7.34
N MET A 22 -2.17 10.70 6.09
CA MET A 22 -1.32 11.72 5.44
C MET A 22 -2.11 12.98 5.07
N LEU A 23 -3.35 12.84 4.61
CA LEU A 23 -4.22 13.96 4.21
C LEU A 23 -4.67 14.85 5.38
N GLN A 24 -4.83 14.28 6.58
CA GLN A 24 -5.21 15.00 7.79
C GLN A 24 -4.01 15.55 8.57
N SER A 25 -2.79 15.10 8.27
CA SER A 25 -1.60 15.56 8.98
C SER A 25 -1.18 16.98 8.55
N PRO A 26 -1.10 17.94 9.47
CA PRO A 26 -0.62 19.29 9.14
C PRO A 26 0.87 19.34 8.80
N LYS A 27 1.62 18.27 9.07
CA LYS A 27 3.06 18.14 8.77
C LYS A 27 3.31 17.68 7.34
N VAL A 28 2.30 17.20 6.63
CA VAL A 28 2.44 16.54 5.33
C VAL A 28 1.87 17.43 4.22
N LYS A 29 2.65 17.61 3.16
CA LYS A 29 2.16 18.15 1.89
C LYS A 29 2.02 16.99 0.91
N VAL A 30 0.79 16.54 0.69
CA VAL A 30 0.46 15.56 -0.35
C VAL A 30 0.46 16.27 -1.70
N LEU A 31 1.25 15.77 -2.65
CA LEU A 31 1.34 16.32 -4.01
C LEU A 31 0.32 15.69 -4.95
N GLY A 32 -0.12 14.48 -4.64
CA GLY A 32 -1.13 13.73 -5.37
C GLY A 32 -1.14 12.28 -4.94
N ILE A 33 -2.12 11.55 -5.44
CA ILE A 33 -2.33 10.12 -5.23
C ILE A 33 -2.27 9.43 -6.59
N THR A 34 -1.51 8.36 -6.69
CA THR A 34 -1.45 7.47 -7.85
C THR A 34 -2.09 6.15 -7.47
N MET A 35 -2.93 5.61 -8.36
CA MET A 35 -3.65 4.36 -8.11
C MET A 35 -3.05 3.23 -8.93
N VAL A 36 -3.08 2.02 -8.39
CA VAL A 36 -2.59 0.79 -9.02
C VAL A 36 -3.54 -0.34 -8.68
N SER A 37 -3.80 -1.27 -9.58
CA SER A 37 -4.58 -2.46 -9.22
C SER A 37 -3.86 -3.32 -8.19
N GLY A 38 -4.65 -3.84 -7.28
CA GLY A 38 -4.23 -4.77 -6.24
C GLY A 38 -5.46 -5.32 -5.53
N ASN A 39 -5.92 -4.66 -4.49
CA ASN A 39 -7.12 -5.05 -3.73
C ASN A 39 -8.40 -5.04 -4.59
N ALA A 40 -8.48 -4.09 -5.55
CA ALA A 40 -9.48 -4.07 -6.62
C ALA A 40 -8.79 -3.71 -7.94
N TRP A 41 -9.55 -3.62 -9.03
CA TRP A 41 -9.02 -3.10 -10.27
C TRP A 41 -8.83 -1.57 -10.19
N GLU A 42 -7.74 -1.07 -10.74
CA GLU A 42 -7.35 0.34 -10.69
C GLU A 42 -8.50 1.32 -11.07
N PRO A 43 -9.32 1.08 -12.12
CA PRO A 43 -10.41 2.00 -12.44
C PRO A 43 -11.49 2.08 -11.35
N GLU A 44 -11.71 1.01 -10.60
CA GLU A 44 -12.62 0.99 -9.45
C GLU A 44 -12.00 1.74 -8.27
N GLU A 45 -10.74 1.49 -7.98
CA GLU A 45 -10.00 2.15 -6.90
C GLU A 45 -9.88 3.66 -7.10
N VAL A 46 -9.72 4.11 -8.34
CA VAL A 46 -9.78 5.55 -8.70
C VAL A 46 -11.14 6.15 -8.29
N GLN A 47 -12.26 5.44 -8.55
CA GLN A 47 -13.58 5.94 -8.15
C GLN A 47 -13.73 6.04 -6.64
N HIS A 48 -13.35 4.99 -5.92
CA HIS A 48 -13.38 4.98 -4.46
C HIS A 48 -12.51 6.10 -3.86
N THR A 49 -11.30 6.30 -4.39
CA THR A 49 -10.39 7.35 -3.91
C THR A 49 -10.93 8.75 -4.20
N LEU A 50 -11.42 9.02 -5.40
CA LEU A 50 -12.04 10.30 -5.74
C LEU A 50 -13.26 10.58 -4.84
N ARG A 51 -14.09 9.56 -4.62
CA ARG A 51 -15.26 9.70 -3.77
C ARG A 51 -14.90 9.91 -2.30
N MET A 52 -13.91 9.20 -1.78
CA MET A 52 -13.37 9.46 -0.44
C MET A 52 -12.89 10.90 -0.32
N LEU A 53 -12.10 11.42 -1.28
CA LEU A 53 -11.62 12.79 -1.27
C LEU A 53 -12.76 13.82 -1.27
N GLU A 54 -13.83 13.59 -2.02
CA GLU A 54 -15.04 14.43 -1.98
C GLU A 54 -15.69 14.42 -0.59
N LEU A 55 -15.84 13.23 0.02
CA LEU A 55 -16.50 13.06 1.31
C LEU A 55 -15.71 13.65 2.47
N ILE A 56 -14.37 13.62 2.40
CA ILE A 56 -13.51 14.23 3.43
C ILE A 56 -13.11 15.69 3.12
N GLY A 57 -13.60 16.27 1.99
CA GLY A 57 -13.36 17.67 1.62
C GLY A 57 -11.94 17.96 1.13
N ARG A 58 -11.29 17.01 0.43
CA ARG A 58 -9.91 17.10 -0.08
C ARG A 58 -9.83 16.97 -1.60
N THR A 59 -10.77 17.55 -2.32
CA THR A 59 -10.78 17.60 -3.80
C THR A 59 -9.66 18.45 -4.41
N ASP A 60 -8.84 19.10 -3.57
CA ASP A 60 -7.61 19.80 -3.94
C ASP A 60 -6.48 18.85 -4.34
N VAL A 61 -6.56 17.58 -3.97
CA VAL A 61 -5.50 16.58 -4.21
C VAL A 61 -5.78 15.86 -5.54
N PRO A 62 -4.86 15.95 -6.51
CA PRO A 62 -5.03 15.26 -7.79
C PRO A 62 -4.86 13.75 -7.62
N VAL A 63 -5.66 12.99 -8.38
CA VAL A 63 -5.57 11.53 -8.49
C VAL A 63 -5.15 11.18 -9.91
N ALA A 64 -4.11 10.39 -10.07
CA ALA A 64 -3.64 9.88 -11.36
C ALA A 64 -3.94 8.38 -11.48
N ALA A 65 -4.55 7.99 -12.58
CA ALA A 65 -4.80 6.61 -12.95
C ALA A 65 -3.47 5.91 -13.31
N GLY A 66 -3.29 4.66 -12.91
CA GLY A 66 -2.03 3.95 -13.09
C GLY A 66 -2.17 2.59 -13.75
N ALA A 67 -1.34 1.66 -13.35
CA ALA A 67 -1.29 0.33 -13.94
C ALA A 67 -2.53 -0.49 -13.57
N VAL A 68 -3.24 -0.97 -14.59
CA VAL A 68 -4.39 -1.87 -14.44
C VAL A 68 -3.92 -3.31 -14.22
N PHE A 69 -2.81 -3.71 -14.83
CA PHE A 69 -2.27 -5.07 -14.73
C PHE A 69 -0.85 -5.04 -14.18
N PRO A 70 -0.42 -6.09 -13.45
CA PRO A 70 0.98 -6.27 -13.08
C PRO A 70 1.85 -6.43 -14.32
N LEU A 71 3.18 -6.28 -14.17
CA LEU A 71 4.11 -6.30 -15.31
C LEU A 71 4.10 -7.62 -16.07
N VAL A 72 3.94 -8.74 -15.39
CA VAL A 72 4.09 -10.07 -16.00
C VAL A 72 2.95 -11.02 -15.62
N ARG A 73 2.55 -11.05 -14.35
CA ARG A 73 1.54 -11.99 -13.86
C ARG A 73 0.20 -11.80 -14.57
N THR A 74 -0.46 -12.89 -14.89
CA THR A 74 -1.82 -12.91 -15.46
C THR A 74 -2.78 -13.63 -14.53
N GLN A 75 -4.08 -13.40 -14.71
CA GLN A 75 -5.12 -14.12 -13.98
C GLN A 75 -5.03 -15.62 -14.24
N GLU A 76 -4.84 -16.03 -15.50
CA GLU A 76 -4.74 -17.43 -15.88
C GLU A 76 -3.59 -18.12 -15.15
N GLU A 77 -2.39 -17.51 -15.13
CA GLU A 77 -1.25 -18.02 -14.38
C GLU A 77 -1.54 -18.10 -12.89
N THR A 78 -2.14 -17.06 -12.32
CA THR A 78 -2.51 -17.04 -10.89
C THR A 78 -3.44 -18.20 -10.53
N MET A 79 -4.43 -18.52 -11.37
CA MET A 79 -5.32 -19.64 -11.15
C MET A 79 -4.62 -21.00 -11.34
N LEU A 80 -3.64 -21.10 -12.24
CA LEU A 80 -2.83 -22.32 -12.43
C LEU A 80 -1.84 -22.56 -11.28
N GLU A 81 -1.38 -21.51 -10.62
CA GLU A 81 -0.49 -21.62 -9.45
C GLU A 81 -1.23 -22.16 -8.20
N LYS A 82 -2.51 -21.86 -8.03
CA LYS A 82 -3.31 -22.25 -6.86
C LYS A 82 -3.20 -23.74 -6.47
N PRO A 83 -3.25 -24.71 -7.40
CA PRO A 83 -3.02 -26.13 -7.07
C PRO A 83 -1.60 -26.46 -6.62
N LEU A 84 -0.61 -25.63 -6.96
CA LEU A 84 0.81 -25.84 -6.64
C LEU A 84 1.20 -25.19 -5.32
N THR A 85 0.70 -24.00 -5.07
CA THR A 85 1.09 -23.18 -3.91
C THR A 85 0.08 -23.27 -2.75
N GLY A 86 -1.09 -23.80 -2.98
CA GLY A 86 -2.22 -23.73 -2.05
C GLY A 86 -3.07 -22.47 -2.28
N SER A 87 -4.07 -22.29 -1.43
CA SER A 87 -4.96 -21.13 -1.49
C SER A 87 -4.48 -20.06 -0.54
N PHE A 88 -4.44 -18.82 -1.01
CA PHE A 88 -4.30 -17.64 -0.17
C PHE A 88 -5.67 -17.16 0.33
N GLU A 89 -5.70 -16.46 1.45
CA GLU A 89 -6.94 -15.86 1.98
C GLU A 89 -7.42 -14.69 1.10
N TRP A 90 -6.51 -14.01 0.42
CA TRP A 90 -6.80 -12.83 -0.37
C TRP A 90 -6.14 -12.85 -1.75
N TYR A 91 -6.94 -12.63 -2.79
CA TYR A 91 -6.49 -12.57 -4.18
C TYR A 91 -6.70 -11.18 -4.83
N GLY A 92 -7.25 -10.21 -4.08
CA GLY A 92 -7.53 -8.88 -4.60
C GLY A 92 -8.44 -8.89 -5.83
N ALA A 93 -8.12 -8.07 -6.82
CA ALA A 93 -8.85 -7.96 -8.08
C ALA A 93 -8.89 -9.26 -8.91
N TRP A 94 -7.97 -10.20 -8.70
CA TRP A 94 -8.08 -11.53 -9.32
C TRP A 94 -9.30 -12.30 -8.85
N GLY A 95 -9.80 -11.99 -7.67
CA GLY A 95 -11.03 -12.53 -7.10
C GLY A 95 -11.02 -14.04 -6.90
N ASP A 96 -12.10 -14.55 -6.37
CA ASP A 96 -12.40 -15.99 -6.40
C ASP A 96 -13.37 -16.27 -7.54
N LEU A 97 -12.89 -16.89 -8.61
CA LEU A 97 -13.72 -17.33 -9.74
C LEU A 97 -14.84 -18.30 -9.32
N ALA A 98 -14.69 -18.94 -8.16
CA ALA A 98 -15.71 -19.81 -7.58
C ALA A 98 -16.76 -19.07 -6.75
N ALA A 99 -16.46 -17.84 -6.29
CA ALA A 99 -17.36 -17.04 -5.49
C ALA A 99 -18.41 -16.35 -6.36
N LYS A 100 -19.62 -16.88 -6.36
CA LYS A 100 -20.73 -16.32 -7.16
C LYS A 100 -21.40 -15.08 -6.55
N THR A 101 -21.12 -14.71 -5.31
CA THR A 101 -21.91 -13.71 -4.56
C THR A 101 -21.15 -12.98 -3.46
N SER A 102 -19.82 -12.97 -3.44
CA SER A 102 -19.05 -12.19 -2.45
C SER A 102 -18.53 -10.87 -3.04
N ALA A 103 -18.18 -9.92 -2.20
CA ALA A 103 -17.45 -8.71 -2.59
C ALA A 103 -16.08 -9.00 -3.27
N GLN A 104 -15.66 -10.26 -3.26
CA GLN A 104 -14.45 -10.78 -3.91
C GLN A 104 -14.74 -11.51 -5.24
N ALA A 105 -15.98 -11.44 -5.76
CA ALA A 105 -16.28 -12.04 -7.03
C ALA A 105 -15.49 -11.34 -8.14
N TYR A 106 -14.78 -12.14 -8.93
CA TYR A 106 -14.06 -11.63 -10.09
C TYR A 106 -14.99 -10.87 -11.04
N HIS A 107 -14.53 -9.73 -11.53
CA HIS A 107 -15.08 -9.03 -12.69
C HIS A 107 -13.95 -8.53 -13.58
N ASP A 108 -14.25 -8.26 -14.86
CA ASP A 108 -13.26 -7.73 -15.78
C ASP A 108 -12.79 -6.32 -15.37
N ALA A 109 -11.51 -6.04 -15.57
CA ALA A 109 -10.86 -4.82 -15.11
C ALA A 109 -11.52 -3.51 -15.56
N LEU A 110 -12.17 -3.52 -16.71
CA LEU A 110 -12.86 -2.34 -17.27
C LEU A 110 -14.35 -2.28 -16.93
N VAL A 111 -14.87 -3.25 -16.20
CA VAL A 111 -16.25 -3.26 -15.72
C VAL A 111 -16.27 -2.60 -14.35
N LEU A 112 -16.82 -1.39 -14.31
CA LEU A 112 -16.93 -0.63 -13.07
C LEU A 112 -18.18 -1.03 -12.31
N PRO A 113 -18.05 -1.64 -11.11
CA PRO A 113 -19.21 -1.90 -10.26
C PRO A 113 -19.79 -0.60 -9.70
N ALA A 114 -21.04 -0.65 -9.27
CA ALA A 114 -21.62 0.47 -8.52
C ALA A 114 -20.99 0.50 -7.12
N ILE A 115 -20.40 1.62 -6.75
CA ILE A 115 -19.77 1.80 -5.45
C ILE A 115 -20.78 2.25 -4.39
N GLU A 116 -20.66 1.71 -3.16
CA GLU A 116 -21.62 1.93 -2.07
C GLU A 116 -21.75 3.39 -1.67
N GLU A 117 -20.64 4.12 -1.62
CA GLU A 117 -20.57 5.53 -1.24
C GLU A 117 -21.07 6.49 -2.34
N GLY A 118 -21.46 5.96 -3.49
CA GLY A 118 -21.94 6.70 -4.66
C GLY A 118 -20.83 7.19 -5.58
N ALA A 119 -21.11 7.27 -6.87
CA ALA A 119 -20.13 7.66 -7.88
C ALA A 119 -19.54 9.06 -7.62
N PRO A 120 -18.22 9.26 -7.83
CA PRO A 120 -17.60 10.56 -7.71
C PRO A 120 -18.06 11.51 -8.83
N THR A 121 -18.03 12.81 -8.55
CA THR A 121 -18.23 13.88 -9.52
C THR A 121 -16.90 14.44 -10.05
N THR A 122 -15.86 14.33 -9.28
CA THR A 122 -14.47 14.63 -9.65
C THR A 122 -13.92 13.54 -10.58
N LYS A 123 -12.86 13.87 -11.30
CA LYS A 123 -12.22 12.96 -12.26
C LYS A 123 -10.72 12.86 -11.97
N PRO A 124 -10.07 11.76 -12.34
CA PRO A 124 -8.62 11.70 -12.34
C PRO A 124 -8.05 12.74 -13.32
N ILE A 125 -6.81 13.12 -13.13
CA ILE A 125 -6.08 13.96 -14.10
C ILE A 125 -5.77 13.14 -15.36
N ASP A 126 -5.49 13.83 -16.48
CA ASP A 126 -5.20 13.17 -17.77
C ASP A 126 -3.79 12.55 -17.86
N GLU A 127 -2.96 12.74 -16.82
CA GLU A 127 -1.60 12.18 -16.74
C GLU A 127 -1.65 10.84 -15.99
N ASP A 128 -0.98 9.82 -16.53
CA ASP A 128 -0.87 8.53 -15.84
C ASP A 128 0.07 8.59 -14.63
N ALA A 129 -0.05 7.58 -13.75
CA ALA A 129 0.66 7.52 -12.49
C ALA A 129 2.19 7.56 -12.64
N ALA A 130 2.77 6.82 -13.60
CA ALA A 130 4.22 6.73 -13.75
C ALA A 130 4.83 8.07 -14.19
N HIS A 131 4.20 8.75 -15.15
CA HIS A 131 4.63 10.08 -15.57
C HIS A 131 4.40 11.12 -14.47
N PHE A 132 3.28 11.05 -13.76
CA PHE A 132 3.02 11.92 -12.60
C PHE A 132 4.11 11.79 -11.53
N LEU A 133 4.48 10.57 -11.15
CA LEU A 133 5.54 10.27 -10.20
C LEU A 133 6.88 10.89 -10.65
N VAL A 134 7.30 10.63 -11.89
CA VAL A 134 8.54 11.19 -12.47
C VAL A 134 8.51 12.71 -12.46
N ARG A 135 7.40 13.30 -12.89
CA ARG A 135 7.25 14.76 -12.94
C ARG A 135 7.33 15.39 -11.55
N GLN A 136 6.70 14.81 -10.53
CA GLN A 136 6.75 15.35 -9.17
C GLN A 136 8.16 15.30 -8.59
N VAL A 137 8.86 14.19 -8.75
CA VAL A 137 10.22 14.03 -8.26
C VAL A 137 11.18 14.99 -8.98
N ARG A 138 11.04 15.17 -10.31
CA ARG A 138 11.86 16.11 -11.07
C ARG A 138 11.55 17.57 -10.76
N ALA A 139 10.30 17.90 -10.42
CA ALA A 139 9.92 19.24 -10.01
C ALA A 139 10.43 19.60 -8.60
N HIS A 140 10.67 18.60 -7.76
CA HIS A 140 11.08 18.76 -6.37
C HIS A 140 12.20 17.78 -5.99
N PRO A 141 13.40 17.88 -6.62
CA PRO A 141 14.49 16.91 -6.42
C PRO A 141 14.88 16.81 -4.95
N HIS A 142 15.02 15.59 -4.45
CA HIS A 142 15.38 15.23 -3.08
C HIS A 142 14.45 15.80 -1.98
N GLN A 143 13.18 16.07 -2.33
CA GLN A 143 12.17 16.57 -1.39
C GLN A 143 10.90 15.74 -1.36
N VAL A 144 10.72 14.82 -2.31
CA VAL A 144 9.53 14.00 -2.43
C VAL A 144 9.83 12.61 -1.92
N THR A 145 9.14 12.19 -0.88
CA THR A 145 9.06 10.78 -0.50
C THR A 145 7.98 10.12 -1.33
N ILE A 146 8.25 8.94 -1.85
CA ILE A 146 7.24 8.07 -2.43
C ILE A 146 6.73 7.17 -1.31
N TYR A 147 5.43 7.23 -1.03
CA TYR A 147 4.76 6.30 -0.14
C TYR A 147 4.01 5.30 -1.01
N ALA A 148 4.43 4.04 -0.96
CA ALA A 148 3.89 2.96 -1.79
C ALA A 148 3.36 1.84 -0.88
N ALA A 149 2.05 1.71 -0.82
CA ALA A 149 1.37 0.69 -0.02
C ALA A 149 0.28 -0.01 -0.84
N GLY A 150 0.69 -0.44 -2.00
CA GLY A 150 0.06 -1.30 -2.97
C GLY A 150 1.14 -2.02 -3.77
N PRO A 151 0.78 -2.81 -4.78
CA PRO A 151 1.73 -3.40 -5.72
C PRO A 151 2.61 -2.34 -6.38
N LEU A 152 3.90 -2.61 -6.53
CA LEU A 152 4.89 -1.59 -6.95
C LEU A 152 4.95 -1.35 -8.46
N THR A 153 3.90 -1.71 -9.21
CA THR A 153 3.87 -1.63 -10.68
C THR A 153 4.10 -0.20 -11.18
N ASN A 154 3.42 0.80 -10.62
CA ASN A 154 3.63 2.21 -11.00
C ASN A 154 5.05 2.67 -10.72
N ILE A 155 5.64 2.23 -9.62
CA ILE A 155 7.02 2.57 -9.21
C ILE A 155 8.02 1.96 -10.19
N ALA A 156 7.85 0.70 -10.56
CA ALA A 156 8.70 0.03 -11.54
C ALA A 156 8.61 0.68 -12.93
N LEU A 157 7.41 1.08 -13.35
CA LEU A 157 7.21 1.84 -14.59
C LEU A 157 7.89 3.21 -14.53
N ALA A 158 7.76 3.96 -13.43
CA ALA A 158 8.44 5.24 -13.25
C ALA A 158 9.98 5.09 -13.31
N ILE A 159 10.55 4.06 -12.68
CA ILE A 159 11.97 3.73 -12.75
C ILE A 159 12.39 3.40 -14.19
N SER A 160 11.56 2.67 -14.94
CA SER A 160 11.83 2.28 -16.32
C SER A 160 11.75 3.46 -17.28
N ILE A 161 10.87 4.42 -17.03
CA ILE A 161 10.73 5.67 -17.81
C ILE A 161 11.90 6.62 -17.51
N ASP A 162 12.26 6.75 -16.24
CA ASP A 162 13.31 7.68 -15.80
C ASP A 162 14.30 6.99 -14.86
N PRO A 163 15.49 6.61 -15.38
CA PRO A 163 16.54 5.96 -14.57
C PRO A 163 17.04 6.76 -13.37
N GLN A 164 16.79 8.07 -13.31
CA GLN A 164 17.16 8.94 -12.19
C GLN A 164 16.00 9.10 -11.16
N PHE A 165 14.83 8.55 -11.43
CA PHE A 165 13.65 8.74 -10.58
C PHE A 165 13.93 8.41 -9.12
N ALA A 166 14.46 7.22 -8.84
CA ALA A 166 14.75 6.79 -7.49
C ALA A 166 15.82 7.66 -6.80
N GLU A 167 16.88 8.03 -7.53
CA GLU A 167 17.97 8.87 -7.01
C GLU A 167 17.49 10.30 -6.68
N LEU A 168 16.59 10.85 -7.49
CA LEU A 168 16.05 12.19 -7.32
C LEU A 168 14.97 12.26 -6.23
N ALA A 169 14.38 11.16 -5.82
CA ALA A 169 13.47 11.13 -4.69
C ALA A 169 14.21 11.33 -3.35
N GLU A 170 13.51 11.78 -2.31
CA GLU A 170 14.05 11.78 -0.93
C GLU A 170 14.18 10.35 -0.39
N GLY A 171 13.31 9.46 -0.82
CA GLY A 171 13.29 8.04 -0.48
C GLY A 171 11.95 7.41 -0.79
N ILE A 172 11.84 6.14 -0.45
CA ILE A 172 10.59 5.38 -0.59
C ILE A 172 10.24 4.71 0.73
N VAL A 173 8.96 4.77 1.10
CA VAL A 173 8.35 4.01 2.20
C VAL A 173 7.43 2.98 1.58
N ILE A 174 7.69 1.72 1.84
CA ILE A 174 6.95 0.60 1.26
C ILE A 174 6.20 -0.13 2.38
N MET A 175 4.91 -0.36 2.20
CA MET A 175 4.20 -1.44 2.88
C MET A 175 4.21 -2.66 1.99
N GLY A 176 4.85 -3.73 2.45
CA GLY A 176 4.97 -4.97 1.67
C GLY A 176 5.97 -5.95 2.27
N GLY A 177 5.94 -7.16 1.77
CA GLY A 177 6.85 -8.21 2.16
C GLY A 177 6.56 -8.86 3.51
N SER A 178 7.11 -10.05 3.68
CA SER A 178 6.97 -10.87 4.89
C SER A 178 8.30 -11.53 5.23
N LEU A 179 8.71 -11.43 6.50
CA LEU A 179 9.95 -12.02 7.01
C LEU A 179 9.75 -13.34 7.75
N SER A 180 8.58 -13.87 7.81
CA SER A 180 8.12 -15.00 8.60
C SER A 180 7.43 -14.53 9.89
N PRO A 181 6.25 -13.92 9.80
CA PRO A 181 5.52 -13.45 10.97
C PRO A 181 5.18 -14.60 11.91
N ALA A 182 5.28 -14.32 13.20
CA ALA A 182 4.83 -15.23 14.24
C ALA A 182 3.35 -14.92 14.54
N GLY A 183 2.47 -15.89 14.31
CA GLY A 183 1.06 -15.72 14.62
C GLY A 183 0.22 -16.88 14.14
N ASP A 184 -1.03 -16.91 14.58
CA ASP A 184 -2.02 -17.91 14.20
C ASP A 184 -2.90 -17.42 13.03
N ASP A 185 -2.52 -16.29 12.39
CA ASP A 185 -3.25 -15.78 11.22
C ASP A 185 -3.09 -16.76 10.06
N PRO A 186 -4.18 -17.30 9.49
CA PRO A 186 -4.13 -18.29 8.44
C PRO A 186 -3.37 -17.82 7.19
N GLU A 187 -3.46 -16.53 6.85
CA GLU A 187 -2.75 -15.95 5.70
C GLU A 187 -1.24 -16.13 5.81
N TYR A 188 -0.68 -15.89 7.01
CA TYR A 188 0.76 -15.93 7.23
C TYR A 188 1.26 -17.29 7.72
N ALA A 189 0.40 -18.08 8.37
CA ALA A 189 0.78 -19.40 8.88
C ALA A 189 1.02 -20.41 7.76
N THR A 190 0.30 -20.32 6.65
CA THR A 190 0.42 -21.22 5.50
C THR A 190 1.53 -20.81 4.54
N HIS A 191 1.80 -19.52 4.41
CA HIS A 191 2.82 -18.94 3.52
C HIS A 191 3.58 -17.81 4.21
N PRO A 192 4.54 -18.12 5.09
CA PRO A 192 5.16 -17.15 5.98
C PRO A 192 6.03 -16.08 5.27
N ARG A 193 6.34 -16.25 3.98
CA ARG A 193 7.07 -15.26 3.18
C ARG A 193 6.21 -14.59 2.13
N HIS A 194 4.96 -15.02 2.03
CA HIS A 194 3.97 -14.42 1.16
C HIS A 194 3.48 -13.10 1.76
N GLU A 195 3.40 -12.08 0.93
CA GLU A 195 2.72 -10.84 1.23
C GLU A 195 2.07 -10.34 -0.06
N PHE A 196 0.86 -9.81 0.05
CA PHE A 196 -0.03 -9.53 -1.06
C PHE A 196 0.57 -8.56 -2.09
N ASN A 197 1.12 -7.42 -1.66
CA ASN A 197 1.64 -6.39 -2.58
C ASN A 197 2.83 -6.89 -3.40
N PHE A 198 3.75 -7.63 -2.76
CA PHE A 198 4.90 -8.20 -3.46
C PHE A 198 4.50 -9.40 -4.33
N TRP A 199 3.56 -10.20 -3.86
CA TRP A 199 3.05 -11.34 -4.62
C TRP A 199 2.24 -10.89 -5.84
N TRP A 200 1.49 -9.77 -5.76
CA TRP A 200 0.70 -9.27 -6.88
C TRP A 200 1.56 -8.94 -8.10
N ASP A 201 2.70 -8.27 -7.91
CA ASP A 201 3.67 -7.95 -8.96
C ASP A 201 5.11 -8.15 -8.47
N PRO A 202 5.60 -9.40 -8.45
CA PRO A 202 6.95 -9.71 -7.97
C PRO A 202 8.05 -9.03 -8.76
N GLU A 203 7.88 -8.88 -10.08
CA GLU A 203 8.84 -8.20 -10.94
C GLU A 203 8.93 -6.70 -10.62
N ALA A 204 7.80 -6.06 -10.35
CA ALA A 204 7.80 -4.65 -9.94
C ALA A 204 8.45 -4.46 -8.57
N ALA A 205 8.19 -5.34 -7.61
CA ALA A 205 8.84 -5.32 -6.31
C ALA A 205 10.36 -5.50 -6.44
N HIS A 206 10.80 -6.47 -7.25
CA HIS A 206 12.20 -6.72 -7.56
C HIS A 206 12.90 -5.51 -8.18
N ILE A 207 12.28 -4.86 -9.18
CA ILE A 207 12.81 -3.65 -9.83
C ILE A 207 12.91 -2.51 -8.80
N SER A 208 11.86 -2.31 -8.02
CA SER A 208 11.77 -1.20 -7.08
C SER A 208 12.76 -1.31 -5.92
N LEU A 209 12.93 -2.49 -5.34
CA LEU A 209 13.88 -2.72 -4.24
C LEU A 209 15.35 -2.57 -4.66
N ARG A 210 15.65 -2.73 -5.95
CA ARG A 210 17.02 -2.62 -6.49
C ARG A 210 17.37 -1.25 -7.04
N ALA A 211 16.39 -0.37 -7.18
CA ALA A 211 16.64 0.97 -7.67
C ALA A 211 17.52 1.79 -6.71
N ASN A 212 18.19 2.81 -7.21
CA ASN A 212 19.17 3.58 -6.45
C ASN A 212 18.50 4.64 -5.56
N TRP A 213 17.68 4.19 -4.60
CA TRP A 213 17.06 5.07 -3.62
C TRP A 213 18.09 5.59 -2.62
N LYS A 214 17.91 6.83 -2.17
CA LYS A 214 18.64 7.40 -1.04
C LYS A 214 18.33 6.65 0.26
N ARG A 215 17.07 6.23 0.45
CA ARG A 215 16.59 5.46 1.60
C ARG A 215 15.37 4.63 1.21
N ILE A 216 15.35 3.39 1.64
CA ILE A 216 14.19 2.49 1.56
C ILE A 216 13.76 2.16 2.99
N GLU A 217 12.53 2.49 3.34
CA GLU A 217 11.88 2.08 4.58
C GLU A 217 10.80 1.05 4.26
N LEU A 218 10.79 -0.05 5.02
CA LEU A 218 9.92 -1.19 4.75
C LEU A 218 9.11 -1.54 6.00
N THR A 219 7.79 -1.53 5.84
CA THR A 219 6.82 -2.03 6.81
C THR A 219 6.31 -3.36 6.30
N THR A 220 6.72 -4.45 6.96
CA THR A 220 6.28 -5.80 6.58
C THR A 220 5.03 -6.20 7.36
N VAL A 221 4.37 -7.30 6.93
CA VAL A 221 3.26 -7.87 7.69
C VAL A 221 3.67 -8.26 9.11
N ASP A 222 4.94 -8.59 9.35
CA ASP A 222 5.47 -8.98 10.67
C ASP A 222 5.27 -7.91 11.76
N ILE A 223 5.40 -6.64 11.40
CA ILE A 223 5.12 -5.53 12.34
C ILE A 223 3.64 -5.14 12.30
N SER A 224 3.01 -5.21 11.14
CA SER A 224 1.62 -4.79 10.93
C SER A 224 0.63 -5.62 11.75
N VAL A 225 0.86 -6.92 11.91
CA VAL A 225 0.02 -7.79 12.77
C VAL A 225 0.06 -7.42 14.26
N LYS A 226 0.96 -6.51 14.66
CA LYS A 226 0.97 -5.94 16.02
C LYS A 226 -0.01 -4.77 16.19
N THR A 227 -0.64 -4.32 15.12
CA THR A 227 -1.59 -3.22 15.09
C THR A 227 -2.98 -3.72 14.73
N PHE A 228 -4.00 -3.06 15.25
CA PHE A 228 -5.38 -3.49 15.00
C PHE A 228 -6.34 -2.31 15.17
N PHE A 229 -7.26 -2.12 14.22
CA PHE A 229 -8.32 -1.13 14.35
C PHE A 229 -9.40 -1.66 15.26
N THR A 230 -9.43 -1.16 16.51
CA THR A 230 -10.27 -1.70 17.59
C THR A 230 -11.62 -1.01 17.69
N LYS A 231 -12.56 -1.68 18.37
CA LYS A 231 -13.87 -1.10 18.73
C LYS A 231 -13.75 0.18 19.54
N GLU A 232 -12.75 0.26 20.41
CA GLU A 232 -12.47 1.44 21.23
C GLU A 232 -12.05 2.62 20.38
N MET A 233 -11.16 2.39 19.40
CA MET A 233 -10.74 3.41 18.42
C MET A 233 -11.93 3.89 17.59
N GLN A 234 -12.73 2.97 17.05
CA GLN A 234 -13.93 3.30 16.29
C GLN A 234 -14.94 4.10 17.15
N ALA A 235 -15.17 3.68 18.38
CA ALA A 235 -16.06 4.38 19.32
C ALA A 235 -15.56 5.77 19.68
N GLU A 236 -14.25 5.99 19.77
CA GLU A 236 -13.66 7.31 20.00
C GLU A 236 -13.82 8.21 18.77
N ILE A 237 -13.45 7.69 17.60
CA ILE A 237 -13.56 8.40 16.32
C ILE A 237 -15.02 8.82 16.05
N SER A 238 -16.00 7.95 16.33
CA SER A 238 -17.42 8.23 16.07
C SER A 238 -18.00 9.40 16.87
N LYS A 239 -17.33 9.85 17.94
CA LYS A 239 -17.73 11.04 18.71
C LYS A 239 -17.37 12.35 18.00
N SER A 240 -16.45 12.32 17.03
CA SER A 240 -15.99 13.50 16.31
C SER A 240 -16.94 13.88 15.17
N LYS A 241 -16.96 15.18 14.86
CA LYS A 241 -17.68 15.76 13.72
C LYS A 241 -16.77 16.05 12.53
N SER A 242 -15.49 15.64 12.57
CA SER A 242 -14.60 15.78 11.42
C SER A 242 -15.13 14.96 10.23
N LEU A 243 -14.87 15.38 9.01
CA LEU A 243 -15.34 14.65 7.83
C LEU A 243 -14.70 13.26 7.74
N ALA A 244 -13.42 13.15 8.14
CA ALA A 244 -12.72 11.86 8.21
C ALA A 244 -13.39 10.92 9.22
N ALA A 245 -13.73 11.41 10.42
CA ALA A 245 -14.43 10.59 11.41
C ALA A 245 -15.81 10.15 10.93
N GLN A 246 -16.57 11.03 10.27
CA GLN A 246 -17.87 10.69 9.70
C GLN A 246 -17.74 9.60 8.62
N TYR A 247 -16.71 9.71 7.76
CA TYR A 247 -16.42 8.70 6.74
C TYR A 247 -16.12 7.34 7.37
N LEU A 248 -15.18 7.27 8.33
CA LEU A 248 -14.80 6.04 8.99
C LEU A 248 -15.96 5.44 9.81
N THR A 249 -16.74 6.25 10.49
CA THR A 249 -17.92 5.78 11.26
C THR A 249 -18.93 5.09 10.34
N ARG A 250 -19.05 5.55 9.12
CA ARG A 250 -20.03 5.02 8.16
C ARG A 250 -19.54 3.78 7.44
N TYR A 251 -18.27 3.74 7.05
CA TYR A 251 -17.78 2.77 6.09
C TYR A 251 -16.70 1.82 6.64
N GLN A 252 -16.11 2.12 7.80
CA GLN A 252 -15.02 1.31 8.34
C GLN A 252 -15.51 0.49 9.53
N PRO A 253 -15.72 -0.84 9.40
CA PRO A 253 -15.89 -1.72 10.53
C PRO A 253 -14.61 -1.86 11.34
N ASP A 254 -14.71 -2.26 12.61
CA ASP A 254 -13.56 -2.69 13.40
C ASP A 254 -13.10 -4.09 12.99
N GLY A 255 -11.92 -4.49 13.45
CA GLY A 255 -11.45 -5.86 13.29
C GLY A 255 -10.42 -6.08 12.19
N PHE A 256 -9.71 -5.04 11.78
CA PHE A 256 -8.66 -5.11 10.76
C PHE A 256 -7.28 -4.83 11.34
N TYR A 257 -6.25 -5.50 10.80
CA TYR A 257 -4.89 -5.03 10.98
C TYR A 257 -4.70 -3.68 10.29
N MET A 258 -3.83 -2.84 10.85
CA MET A 258 -3.56 -1.50 10.32
C MET A 258 -2.21 -1.51 9.58
N TRP A 259 -2.20 -2.22 8.43
CA TRP A 259 -0.97 -2.42 7.65
C TRP A 259 -0.37 -1.11 7.15
N ASP A 260 -1.15 -0.36 6.40
CA ASP A 260 -0.71 0.83 5.68
C ASP A 260 -0.68 2.05 6.57
N GLU A 261 -1.63 2.15 7.51
CA GLU A 261 -1.69 3.27 8.46
C GLU A 261 -0.45 3.33 9.33
N LEU A 262 0.11 2.17 9.70
CA LEU A 262 1.36 2.10 10.44
C LEU A 262 2.50 2.69 9.61
N ALA A 263 2.62 2.31 8.34
CA ALA A 263 3.63 2.84 7.43
C ALA A 263 3.51 4.36 7.28
N ALA A 264 2.29 4.87 7.08
CA ALA A 264 2.01 6.30 6.96
C ALA A 264 2.34 7.07 8.25
N ALA A 265 1.88 6.58 9.41
CA ALA A 265 2.10 7.23 10.70
C ALA A 265 3.56 7.22 11.12
N ALA A 266 4.27 6.12 10.91
CA ALA A 266 5.69 6.00 11.25
C ALA A 266 6.58 6.87 10.35
N TRP A 267 6.23 7.04 9.08
CA TRP A 267 6.91 8.00 8.21
C TRP A 267 6.73 9.45 8.70
N ILE A 268 5.53 9.81 9.19
CA ILE A 268 5.25 11.16 9.72
C ILE A 268 5.92 11.39 11.07
N ASP A 269 5.93 10.39 11.93
CA ASP A 269 6.61 10.40 13.24
C ASP A 269 7.44 9.13 13.44
N PRO A 270 8.73 9.14 13.02
CA PRO A 270 9.61 7.98 13.13
C PRO A 270 9.80 7.46 14.56
N SER A 271 9.49 8.26 15.58
CA SER A 271 9.57 7.82 16.98
C SER A 271 8.45 6.86 17.41
N ILE A 272 7.53 6.51 16.51
CA ILE A 272 6.61 5.38 16.64
C ILE A 272 7.40 4.07 16.56
N ILE A 273 8.44 4.00 15.73
CA ILE A 273 9.27 2.80 15.58
C ILE A 273 10.29 2.71 16.72
N THR A 274 10.21 1.64 17.47
CA THR A 274 11.12 1.39 18.63
C THR A 274 12.28 0.47 18.27
N LYS A 275 12.16 -0.30 17.18
CA LYS A 275 13.22 -1.15 16.65
C LYS A 275 13.20 -1.16 15.12
N GLU A 276 14.37 -0.93 14.53
CA GLU A 276 14.65 -1.03 13.10
C GLU A 276 15.81 -2.00 12.87
N GLU A 277 15.78 -2.74 11.78
CA GLU A 277 16.89 -3.59 11.31
C GLU A 277 17.25 -3.21 9.87
N THR A 278 18.54 -3.21 9.54
CA THR A 278 18.99 -3.03 8.16
C THR A 278 19.22 -4.39 7.52
N LEU A 279 18.39 -4.70 6.54
CA LEU A 279 18.47 -5.93 5.75
C LEU A 279 18.70 -5.60 4.26
N TYR A 280 19.04 -6.61 3.49
CA TYR A 280 19.04 -6.57 2.03
C TYR A 280 17.88 -7.44 1.58
N VAL A 281 16.93 -6.84 0.88
CA VAL A 281 15.63 -7.45 0.56
C VAL A 281 15.48 -7.55 -0.95
N ASP A 282 14.92 -8.65 -1.38
CA ASP A 282 14.51 -8.89 -2.76
C ASP A 282 13.27 -9.79 -2.78
N VAL A 283 12.73 -10.04 -3.95
CA VAL A 283 11.59 -10.92 -4.18
C VAL A 283 12.00 -12.05 -5.11
N ASP A 284 11.55 -13.27 -4.83
CA ASP A 284 11.77 -14.40 -5.71
C ASP A 284 10.87 -14.28 -6.97
N THR A 285 11.50 -14.05 -8.11
CA THR A 285 10.84 -13.98 -9.42
C THR A 285 10.91 -15.28 -10.20
N THR A 286 11.44 -16.36 -9.59
CA THR A 286 11.50 -17.67 -10.20
C THR A 286 10.12 -18.32 -10.18
N ARG A 287 9.57 -18.66 -11.33
CA ARG A 287 8.28 -19.36 -11.41
C ARG A 287 8.32 -20.67 -10.64
N GLY A 288 7.46 -20.80 -9.64
CA GLY A 288 7.40 -21.97 -8.76
C GLY A 288 6.66 -21.65 -7.46
N THR A 289 6.82 -22.51 -6.46
CA THR A 289 6.10 -22.39 -5.17
C THR A 289 6.47 -21.16 -4.36
N ASN A 290 7.60 -20.53 -4.65
CA ASN A 290 8.09 -19.34 -3.91
C ASN A 290 7.99 -18.05 -4.74
N TYR A 291 7.30 -18.08 -5.88
CA TYR A 291 7.14 -16.91 -6.73
C TYR A 291 6.38 -15.80 -6.02
N GLY A 292 7.04 -14.67 -5.81
CA GLY A 292 6.54 -13.55 -5.04
C GLY A 292 6.97 -13.55 -3.56
N ASP A 293 7.65 -14.60 -3.09
CA ASP A 293 8.15 -14.65 -1.71
C ASP A 293 9.26 -13.60 -1.45
N THR A 294 9.22 -13.02 -0.27
CA THR A 294 10.25 -12.10 0.19
C THR A 294 11.52 -12.86 0.57
N VAL A 295 12.66 -12.42 0.06
CA VAL A 295 13.98 -12.98 0.38
C VAL A 295 14.86 -11.93 1.02
N THR A 296 15.54 -12.30 2.12
CA THR A 296 16.32 -11.35 2.90
C THR A 296 17.70 -11.87 3.25
N TRP A 297 18.65 -10.96 3.38
CA TRP A 297 20.02 -11.24 3.80
C TRP A 297 20.55 -10.17 4.75
N THR A 298 21.49 -10.57 5.60
CA THR A 298 22.34 -9.62 6.29
C THR A 298 23.44 -9.11 5.35
N LYS A 299 24.13 -8.04 5.73
CA LYS A 299 25.22 -7.46 4.96
C LYS A 299 26.31 -8.46 4.60
N GLU A 300 26.62 -9.37 5.53
CA GLU A 300 27.68 -10.37 5.39
C GLU A 300 27.32 -11.51 4.44
N ASN A 301 26.01 -11.81 4.36
CA ASN A 301 25.52 -13.00 3.66
C ASN A 301 24.80 -12.69 2.33
N LYS A 302 24.67 -11.39 1.98
CA LYS A 302 24.00 -11.02 0.75
C LYS A 302 24.72 -11.52 -0.49
N PRO A 303 23.99 -11.82 -1.58
CA PRO A 303 24.61 -12.17 -2.87
C PRO A 303 25.50 -11.04 -3.38
N LYS A 304 26.36 -11.35 -4.33
CA LYS A 304 27.34 -10.38 -4.88
C LYS A 304 26.72 -9.37 -5.86
N TYR A 305 25.49 -9.58 -6.32
CA TYR A 305 24.81 -8.60 -7.16
C TYR A 305 24.31 -7.42 -6.34
N THR A 306 23.99 -6.32 -7.02
CA THR A 306 23.59 -5.08 -6.36
C THR A 306 22.25 -5.22 -5.65
N LEU A 307 22.27 -5.02 -4.35
CA LEU A 307 21.08 -4.87 -3.48
C LEU A 307 21.28 -3.61 -2.66
N GLN A 308 20.19 -2.88 -2.45
CA GLN A 308 20.19 -1.71 -1.58
C GLN A 308 19.98 -2.13 -0.12
N PRO A 309 20.53 -1.39 0.86
CA PRO A 309 20.14 -1.54 2.26
C PRO A 309 18.69 -1.06 2.43
N VAL A 310 17.90 -1.87 3.10
CA VAL A 310 16.49 -1.61 3.41
C VAL A 310 16.36 -1.50 4.92
N HIS A 311 15.75 -0.42 5.39
CA HIS A 311 15.43 -0.19 6.79
C HIS A 311 14.09 -0.82 7.11
N VAL A 312 14.14 -2.00 7.71
CA VAL A 312 12.94 -2.77 8.06
C VAL A 312 12.50 -2.39 9.46
N TRP A 313 11.28 -1.95 9.60
CA TRP A 313 10.69 -1.67 10.90
C TRP A 313 10.22 -2.96 11.56
N VAL A 314 10.67 -3.18 12.81
CA VAL A 314 10.49 -4.47 13.50
C VAL A 314 9.58 -4.36 14.71
N ASP A 315 9.61 -3.22 15.41
CA ASP A 315 8.79 -3.00 16.60
C ASP A 315 8.36 -1.54 16.75
N LEU A 316 7.26 -1.31 17.48
CA LEU A 316 6.62 0.00 17.57
C LEU A 316 6.11 0.33 18.97
N ASP A 317 5.96 1.61 19.27
CA ASP A 317 5.11 2.12 20.34
C ASP A 317 3.65 2.15 19.88
N ARG A 318 2.94 1.07 20.13
CA ARG A 318 1.56 0.89 19.72
C ARG A 318 0.63 1.99 20.24
N LYS A 319 0.79 2.43 21.49
CA LYS A 319 -0.07 3.48 22.08
C LYS A 319 0.12 4.80 21.39
N LYS A 320 1.36 5.11 21.03
CA LYS A 320 1.68 6.33 20.30
C LYS A 320 1.09 6.32 18.90
N PHE A 321 1.20 5.19 18.20
CA PHE A 321 0.59 4.98 16.90
C PHE A 321 -0.94 5.16 16.95
N GLU A 322 -1.62 4.43 17.84
CA GLU A 322 -3.08 4.49 17.99
C GLU A 322 -3.55 5.91 18.37
N GLY A 323 -2.84 6.57 19.29
CA GLY A 323 -3.15 7.95 19.70
C GLY A 323 -3.00 8.94 18.54
N MET A 324 -1.96 8.81 17.72
CA MET A 324 -1.75 9.64 16.54
C MET A 324 -2.85 9.42 15.50
N PHE A 325 -3.18 8.16 15.20
CA PHE A 325 -4.22 7.82 14.24
C PHE A 325 -5.58 8.42 14.65
N VAL A 326 -6.03 8.12 15.88
CA VAL A 326 -7.30 8.64 16.40
C VAL A 326 -7.31 10.18 16.41
N GLY A 327 -6.18 10.80 16.84
CA GLY A 327 -6.04 12.26 16.83
C GLY A 327 -6.23 12.86 15.45
N LEU A 328 -5.58 12.31 14.41
CA LEU A 328 -5.72 12.79 13.04
C LEU A 328 -7.14 12.61 12.50
N MET A 329 -7.78 11.47 12.75
CA MET A 329 -9.14 11.21 12.29
C MET A 329 -10.17 12.12 12.97
N THR A 330 -9.95 12.48 14.23
CA THR A 330 -10.87 13.34 15.00
C THR A 330 -10.64 14.84 14.80
N GLY A 331 -9.66 15.23 14.00
CA GLY A 331 -9.29 16.64 13.77
C GLY A 331 -8.48 17.25 14.90
N GLY A 332 -7.91 16.42 15.77
CA GLY A 332 -6.88 16.84 16.74
C GLY A 332 -5.60 17.28 16.02
N LYS A 333 -4.95 18.32 16.56
CA LYS A 333 -3.69 18.84 16.04
C LYS A 333 -2.51 18.09 16.62
#